data_d1495cd40a7da4cbebca665f62350721
#
_entry.id   d1495cd40a7da4cbebca665f62350721
#
_cell.length_a   1.000
_cell.length_b   1.000
_cell.length_c   1.000
_cell.angle_alpha   90.00
_cell.angle_beta   90.00
_cell.angle_gamma   90.00
#
_symmetry.space_group_name_H-M   'P 1'
#
loop_
_entity.id
_entity.type
_entity.pdbx_description
1 polymer ?
#
loop_
_entity_poly.entity_id
_entity_poly.type
_entity_poly.pdbx_seq_one_letter_code
_entity_poly.pdbx_strand_id
1 'polypeptide(L)'
;MKQIYTIREILQKDNAAVEAVIRSCLKEFGAAHEGTAWTDPDLGRFSEVYCAEGSKYWVAVGKDGRIVGGTGIGRLPGADGVCELQKMYCLPEGRGTGISHALMDAALGYAKLYYKKCYLETLPNMIAAQKFYEKYGFVRIDRPLGDTGHFECDVRYIKEL
;
A
#
# COMPACT_ATOMS: atom_id res chain seq x y z
N MET A 1 -12.83 17.74 16.64
CA MET A 1 -12.37 16.52 17.33
C MET A 1 -11.43 15.73 16.44
N LYS A 2 -10.24 15.42 16.93
CA LYS A 2 -9.34 14.51 16.22
C LYS A 2 -9.92 13.10 16.27
N GLN A 3 -10.20 12.54 15.12
CA GLN A 3 -10.50 11.13 15.02
C GLN A 3 -9.23 10.35 15.34
N ILE A 4 -9.30 9.47 16.33
CA ILE A 4 -8.13 8.69 16.75
C ILE A 4 -8.18 7.37 16.02
N TYR A 5 -7.09 7.07 15.27
CA TYR A 5 -6.90 5.81 14.60
C TYR A 5 -5.70 5.10 15.22
N THR A 6 -5.74 3.78 15.21
CA THR A 6 -4.63 2.93 15.63
C THR A 6 -4.02 2.28 14.40
N ILE A 7 -2.70 2.38 14.26
CA ILE A 7 -1.95 1.66 13.23
C ILE A 7 -1.36 0.41 13.89
N ARG A 8 -1.65 -0.75 13.34
CA ARG A 8 -1.11 -2.01 13.83
C ARG A 8 -0.92 -3.02 12.69
N GLU A 9 -0.19 -4.09 12.96
CA GLU A 9 -0.05 -5.18 11.99
C GLU A 9 -1.39 -5.87 11.76
N ILE A 10 -1.58 -6.38 10.54
CA ILE A 10 -2.78 -7.12 10.17
C ILE A 10 -2.89 -8.42 10.98
N LEU A 11 -4.13 -8.78 11.32
CA LEU A 11 -4.49 -10.05 11.93
C LEU A 11 -5.41 -10.83 10.99
N GLN A 12 -5.51 -12.14 11.17
CA GLN A 12 -6.37 -12.97 10.32
C GLN A 12 -7.81 -12.44 10.25
N LYS A 13 -8.34 -11.97 11.37
CA LYS A 13 -9.71 -11.43 11.44
C LYS A 13 -9.91 -10.17 10.57
N ASP A 14 -8.83 -9.52 10.13
CA ASP A 14 -8.90 -8.30 9.34
C ASP A 14 -8.97 -8.57 7.83
N ASN A 15 -8.67 -9.79 7.40
CA ASN A 15 -8.50 -10.12 5.98
C ASN A 15 -9.68 -9.69 5.11
N ALA A 16 -10.91 -10.01 5.52
CA ALA A 16 -12.10 -9.68 4.75
C ALA A 16 -12.33 -8.16 4.68
N ALA A 17 -12.10 -7.45 5.79
CA ALA A 17 -12.27 -6.00 5.85
C ALA A 17 -11.23 -5.28 4.98
N VAL A 18 -9.99 -5.76 4.98
CA VAL A 18 -8.92 -5.21 4.13
C VAL A 18 -9.25 -5.39 2.65
N GLU A 19 -9.70 -6.59 2.26
CA GLU A 19 -10.14 -6.84 0.88
C GLU A 19 -11.26 -5.88 0.48
N ALA A 20 -12.24 -5.68 1.36
CA ALA A 20 -13.36 -4.77 1.09
C ALA A 20 -12.89 -3.32 0.90
N VAL A 21 -11.95 -2.85 1.71
CA VAL A 21 -11.36 -1.50 1.56
C VAL A 21 -10.68 -1.37 0.20
N ILE A 22 -9.85 -2.32 -0.18
CA ILE A 22 -9.10 -2.29 -1.44
C ILE A 22 -10.08 -2.28 -2.63
N ARG A 23 -11.07 -3.17 -2.64
CA ARG A 23 -12.04 -3.24 -3.74
C ARG A 23 -12.89 -1.97 -3.83
N SER A 24 -13.27 -1.39 -2.71
CA SER A 24 -14.00 -0.13 -2.67
C SER A 24 -13.19 1.02 -3.29
N CYS A 25 -11.92 1.12 -2.94
CA CYS A 25 -11.03 2.14 -3.51
C CYS A 25 -10.78 1.92 -5.01
N LEU A 26 -10.59 0.69 -5.44
CA LEU A 26 -10.40 0.38 -6.86
C LEU A 26 -11.63 0.75 -7.69
N LYS A 27 -12.84 0.47 -7.19
CA LYS A 27 -14.08 0.88 -7.86
C LYS A 27 -14.18 2.39 -7.95
N GLU A 28 -13.83 3.09 -6.90
CA GLU A 28 -13.85 4.57 -6.86
C GLU A 28 -13.01 5.18 -7.97
N PHE A 29 -11.85 4.59 -8.26
CA PHE A 29 -10.91 5.09 -9.27
C PHE A 29 -11.08 4.42 -10.64
N GLY A 30 -12.16 3.66 -10.86
CA GLY A 30 -12.40 2.99 -12.12
C GLY A 30 -11.41 1.87 -12.42
N ALA A 31 -10.82 1.28 -11.41
CA ALA A 31 -9.75 0.28 -11.52
C ALA A 31 -10.21 -1.14 -11.13
N ALA A 32 -11.50 -1.40 -11.11
CA ALA A 32 -12.06 -2.72 -10.79
C ALA A 32 -12.03 -3.63 -12.03
N HIS A 33 -10.83 -3.90 -12.56
CA HIS A 33 -10.64 -4.70 -13.77
C HIS A 33 -9.24 -5.33 -13.82
N GLU A 34 -9.03 -6.18 -14.80
CA GLU A 34 -7.72 -6.82 -15.05
C GLU A 34 -6.63 -5.78 -15.29
N GLY A 35 -5.40 -6.09 -14.88
CA GLY A 35 -4.24 -5.20 -15.00
C GLY A 35 -3.99 -4.33 -13.79
N THR A 36 -4.83 -4.46 -12.76
CA THR A 36 -4.71 -3.77 -11.49
C THR A 36 -4.70 -4.78 -10.34
N ALA A 37 -4.72 -4.30 -9.11
CA ALA A 37 -4.83 -5.18 -7.94
C ALA A 37 -6.17 -5.95 -7.87
N TRP A 38 -7.17 -5.55 -8.64
CA TRP A 38 -8.50 -6.19 -8.63
C TRP A 38 -8.44 -7.70 -8.86
N THR A 39 -7.54 -8.16 -9.71
CA THR A 39 -7.40 -9.57 -10.06
C THR A 39 -6.35 -10.31 -9.26
N ASP A 40 -5.72 -9.66 -8.27
CA ASP A 40 -4.74 -10.33 -7.40
C ASP A 40 -5.46 -11.40 -6.58
N PRO A 41 -5.01 -12.68 -6.64
CA PRO A 41 -5.74 -13.77 -6.00
C PRO A 41 -5.66 -13.75 -4.47
N ASP A 42 -4.75 -12.97 -3.90
CA ASP A 42 -4.43 -12.97 -2.48
C ASP A 42 -5.08 -11.83 -1.69
N LEU A 43 -5.96 -11.03 -2.29
CA LEU A 43 -6.55 -9.84 -1.63
C LEU A 43 -7.23 -10.14 -0.29
N GLY A 44 -7.77 -11.32 -0.11
CA GLY A 44 -8.44 -11.73 1.14
C GLY A 44 -7.56 -12.53 2.09
N ARG A 45 -6.22 -12.55 1.89
CA ARG A 45 -5.31 -13.42 2.63
C ARG A 45 -4.05 -12.73 3.13
N PHE A 46 -4.07 -11.42 3.31
CA PHE A 46 -2.85 -10.66 3.60
C PHE A 46 -2.16 -11.06 4.91
N SER A 47 -2.91 -11.56 5.91
CA SER A 47 -2.29 -12.07 7.12
C SER A 47 -1.33 -13.24 6.85
N GLU A 48 -1.56 -13.99 5.78
CA GLU A 48 -0.68 -15.09 5.35
C GLU A 48 0.38 -14.60 4.36
N VAL A 49 -0.03 -13.76 3.40
CA VAL A 49 0.86 -13.27 2.33
C VAL A 49 2.03 -12.48 2.89
N TYR A 50 1.81 -11.69 3.93
CA TYR A 50 2.81 -10.80 4.52
C TYR A 50 3.46 -11.36 5.79
N CYS A 51 3.48 -12.66 5.99
CA CYS A 51 4.04 -13.27 7.20
C CYS A 51 5.55 -13.55 7.13
N ALA A 52 6.15 -13.48 5.94
CA ALA A 52 7.59 -13.74 5.80
C ALA A 52 8.43 -12.57 6.30
N GLU A 53 9.66 -12.86 6.72
CA GLU A 53 10.62 -11.81 7.09
C GLU A 53 10.88 -10.88 5.91
N GLY A 54 10.89 -9.58 6.15
CA GLY A 54 10.99 -8.56 5.10
C GLY A 54 9.66 -8.21 4.46
N SER A 55 8.57 -8.84 4.88
CA SER A 55 7.21 -8.55 4.43
C SER A 55 6.32 -8.25 5.62
N LYS A 56 5.44 -7.26 5.50
CA LYS A 56 4.49 -6.91 6.55
C LYS A 56 3.35 -6.06 5.99
N TYR A 57 2.17 -6.20 6.57
CA TYR A 57 1.02 -5.37 6.24
C TYR A 57 0.46 -4.71 7.49
N TRP A 58 0.19 -3.41 7.41
CA TRP A 58 -0.40 -2.63 8.51
C TRP A 58 -1.79 -2.19 8.15
N VAL A 59 -2.64 -2.08 9.16
CA VAL A 59 -4.01 -1.59 9.02
C VAL A 59 -4.21 -0.37 9.91
N ALA A 60 -5.07 0.53 9.45
CA ALA A 60 -5.55 1.67 10.23
C ALA A 60 -6.94 1.34 10.74
N VAL A 61 -7.09 1.33 12.06
CA VAL A 61 -8.33 0.93 12.75
C VAL A 61 -8.92 2.13 13.46
N GLY A 62 -10.19 2.43 13.18
CA GLY A 62 -10.92 3.51 13.86
C GLY A 62 -11.31 3.12 15.28
N LYS A 63 -11.83 4.08 16.05
CA LYS A 63 -12.31 3.85 17.42
C LYS A 63 -13.40 2.80 17.52
N ASP A 64 -14.22 2.68 16.49
CA ASP A 64 -15.29 1.69 16.38
C ASP A 64 -14.81 0.29 15.98
N GLY A 65 -13.50 0.12 15.80
CA GLY A 65 -12.91 -1.12 15.35
C GLY A 65 -12.94 -1.35 13.84
N ARG A 66 -13.45 -0.40 13.04
CA ARG A 66 -13.48 -0.52 11.57
C ARG A 66 -12.11 -0.29 10.97
N ILE A 67 -11.76 -1.13 10.01
CA ILE A 67 -10.57 -0.93 9.18
C ILE A 67 -10.91 0.15 8.13
N VAL A 68 -10.09 1.20 8.06
CA VAL A 68 -10.30 2.31 7.12
C VAL A 68 -9.16 2.47 6.12
N GLY A 69 -8.07 1.76 6.30
CA GLY A 69 -6.95 1.82 5.38
C GLY A 69 -5.90 0.78 5.71
N GLY A 70 -4.89 0.70 4.87
CA GLY A 70 -3.77 -0.22 5.07
C GLY A 70 -2.66 0.00 4.06
N THR A 71 -1.51 -0.60 4.32
CA THR A 71 -0.38 -0.64 3.41
C THR A 71 0.55 -1.79 3.76
N GLY A 72 1.28 -2.27 2.77
CA GLY A 72 2.24 -3.36 2.96
C GLY A 72 3.61 -3.06 2.38
N ILE A 73 4.59 -3.78 2.90
CA ILE A 73 5.93 -3.87 2.33
C ILE A 73 6.18 -5.32 1.95
N GLY A 74 6.65 -5.52 0.74
CA GLY A 74 7.07 -6.83 0.27
C GLY A 74 8.33 -6.71 -0.56
N ARG A 75 9.05 -7.84 -0.72
CA ARG A 75 10.21 -7.89 -1.61
C ARG A 75 9.75 -7.66 -3.04
N LEU A 76 10.50 -6.87 -3.81
CA LEU A 76 10.24 -6.71 -5.23
C LEU A 76 10.95 -7.83 -6.00
N PRO A 77 10.21 -8.77 -6.63
CA PRO A 77 10.83 -9.84 -7.41
C PRO A 77 11.68 -9.27 -8.55
N GLY A 78 12.89 -9.80 -8.72
CA GLY A 78 13.79 -9.38 -9.79
C GLY A 78 14.64 -8.15 -9.49
N ALA A 79 14.58 -7.60 -8.26
CA ALA A 79 15.38 -6.43 -7.88
C ALA A 79 15.94 -6.61 -6.47
N ASP A 80 17.23 -6.93 -6.37
CA ASP A 80 17.89 -7.16 -5.08
C ASP A 80 17.97 -5.89 -4.24
N GLY A 81 17.68 -6.01 -2.94
CA GLY A 81 17.76 -4.90 -1.99
C GLY A 81 16.65 -3.87 -2.15
N VAL A 82 15.64 -4.15 -2.98
CA VAL A 82 14.51 -3.26 -3.24
C VAL A 82 13.23 -3.91 -2.73
N CYS A 83 12.46 -3.17 -1.94
CA CYS A 83 11.11 -3.56 -1.58
C CYS A 83 10.09 -2.79 -2.41
N GLU A 84 8.84 -3.23 -2.33
CA GLU A 84 7.72 -2.53 -2.93
C GLU A 84 6.74 -2.11 -1.84
N LEU A 85 6.33 -0.83 -1.86
CA LEU A 85 5.18 -0.36 -1.11
C LEU A 85 3.93 -0.84 -1.83
N GLN A 86 3.15 -1.69 -1.17
CA GLN A 86 2.07 -2.44 -1.81
C GLN A 86 0.73 -2.15 -1.15
N LYS A 87 -0.31 -2.12 -1.97
CA LYS A 87 -1.70 -2.13 -1.49
C LYS A 87 -1.96 -1.04 -0.45
N MET A 88 -1.48 0.17 -0.73
CA MET A 88 -1.76 1.34 0.11
C MET A 88 -3.09 1.95 -0.31
N TYR A 89 -4.10 1.75 0.51
CA TYR A 89 -5.45 2.22 0.26
C TYR A 89 -6.04 2.84 1.53
N CYS A 90 -6.88 3.85 1.34
CA CYS A 90 -7.57 4.50 2.44
C CYS A 90 -8.97 4.89 1.99
N LEU A 91 -9.98 4.53 2.78
CA LEU A 91 -11.35 4.94 2.53
C LEU A 91 -11.47 6.47 2.57
N PRO A 92 -12.45 7.08 1.84
CA PRO A 92 -12.62 8.53 1.85
C PRO A 92 -12.68 9.14 3.24
N GLU A 93 -13.33 8.49 4.20
CA GLU A 93 -13.47 8.97 5.58
C GLU A 93 -12.15 9.04 6.34
N GLY A 94 -11.13 8.29 5.91
CA GLY A 94 -9.79 8.32 6.51
C GLY A 94 -8.85 9.34 5.87
N ARG A 95 -9.20 9.86 4.71
CA ARG A 95 -8.35 10.81 3.98
C ARG A 95 -8.34 12.17 4.68
N GLY A 96 -7.17 12.82 4.70
CA GLY A 96 -7.02 14.11 5.37
C GLY A 96 -6.95 14.03 6.89
N THR A 97 -6.89 12.84 7.48
CA THR A 97 -6.86 12.63 8.94
C THR A 97 -5.47 12.34 9.49
N GLY A 98 -4.46 12.20 8.62
CA GLY A 98 -3.11 11.81 9.00
C GLY A 98 -2.84 10.30 8.94
N ILE A 99 -3.85 9.48 8.62
CA ILE A 99 -3.70 8.03 8.52
C ILE A 99 -2.66 7.63 7.48
N SER A 100 -2.68 8.26 6.30
CA SER A 100 -1.74 7.94 5.23
C SER A 100 -0.30 8.20 5.66
N HIS A 101 -0.06 9.29 6.40
CA HIS A 101 1.26 9.58 6.96
C HIS A 101 1.68 8.52 7.98
N ALA A 102 0.79 8.14 8.88
CA ALA A 102 1.09 7.13 9.90
C ALA A 102 1.38 5.77 9.29
N LEU A 103 0.61 5.38 8.27
CA LEU A 103 0.85 4.14 7.53
C LEU A 103 2.20 4.17 6.80
N MET A 104 2.50 5.27 6.10
CA MET A 104 3.77 5.42 5.39
C MET A 104 4.95 5.38 6.35
N ASP A 105 4.85 6.07 7.49
CA ASP A 105 5.92 6.07 8.49
C ASP A 105 6.19 4.66 9.03
N ALA A 106 5.14 3.90 9.32
CA ALA A 106 5.28 2.50 9.76
C ALA A 106 5.94 1.64 8.68
N ALA A 107 5.48 1.77 7.44
CA ALA A 107 6.00 0.98 6.32
C ALA A 107 7.46 1.29 6.03
N LEU A 108 7.85 2.55 5.92
CA LEU A 108 9.22 2.94 5.63
C LEU A 108 10.16 2.63 6.79
N GLY A 109 9.70 2.79 8.03
CA GLY A 109 10.48 2.41 9.21
C GLY A 109 10.86 0.94 9.21
N TYR A 110 9.91 0.08 8.85
CA TYR A 110 10.15 -1.35 8.71
C TYR A 110 11.05 -1.66 7.51
N ALA A 111 10.77 -1.04 6.36
CA ALA A 111 11.53 -1.28 5.12
C ALA A 111 13.02 -1.00 5.29
N LYS A 112 13.39 0.04 6.04
CA LYS A 112 14.79 0.40 6.29
C LYS A 112 15.59 -0.71 6.98
N LEU A 113 14.93 -1.60 7.70
CA LEU A 113 15.59 -2.71 8.39
C LEU A 113 16.07 -3.80 7.43
N TYR A 114 15.46 -3.90 6.25
CA TYR A 114 15.67 -5.01 5.33
C TYR A 114 16.12 -4.60 3.92
N TYR A 115 15.87 -3.34 3.51
CA TYR A 115 16.05 -2.93 2.12
C TYR A 115 16.78 -1.59 2.02
N LYS A 116 17.35 -1.32 0.85
CA LYS A 116 18.05 -0.08 0.53
C LYS A 116 17.19 0.91 -0.24
N LYS A 117 16.20 0.40 -1.00
CA LYS A 117 15.30 1.21 -1.81
C LYS A 117 13.88 0.71 -1.70
N CYS A 118 12.92 1.60 -1.89
CA CYS A 118 11.49 1.28 -1.94
C CYS A 118 10.93 1.75 -3.28
N TYR A 119 10.23 0.86 -3.94
CA TYR A 119 9.58 1.08 -5.24
C TYR A 119 8.07 1.03 -5.05
N LEU A 120 7.33 1.74 -5.90
CA LEU A 120 5.88 1.63 -5.94
C LEU A 120 5.35 1.90 -7.35
N GLU A 121 4.16 1.37 -7.62
CA GLU A 121 3.40 1.62 -8.84
C GLU A 121 2.02 2.14 -8.46
N THR A 122 1.50 3.07 -9.26
CA THR A 122 0.16 3.62 -9.06
C THR A 122 -0.50 3.93 -10.39
N LEU A 123 -1.79 4.26 -10.35
CA LEU A 123 -2.57 4.58 -11.53
C LEU A 123 -2.41 6.05 -11.91
N PRO A 124 -2.50 6.38 -13.24
CA PRO A 124 -2.35 7.77 -13.69
C PRO A 124 -3.39 8.73 -13.13
N ASN A 125 -4.59 8.25 -12.81
CA ASN A 125 -5.67 9.09 -12.29
C ASN A 125 -5.64 9.28 -10.76
N MET A 126 -4.71 8.64 -10.07
CA MET A 126 -4.53 8.80 -8.62
C MET A 126 -3.59 9.98 -8.32
N ILE A 127 -4.02 11.18 -8.66
CA ILE A 127 -3.19 12.38 -8.58
C ILE A 127 -2.82 12.74 -7.14
N ALA A 128 -3.75 12.63 -6.20
CA ALA A 128 -3.49 12.94 -4.79
C ALA A 128 -2.45 11.98 -4.21
N ALA A 129 -2.52 10.70 -4.57
CA ALA A 129 -1.53 9.70 -4.15
C ALA A 129 -0.15 10.02 -4.70
N GLN A 130 -0.06 10.40 -5.98
CA GLN A 130 1.22 10.78 -6.59
C GLN A 130 1.87 11.95 -5.86
N LYS A 131 1.11 12.99 -5.54
CA LYS A 131 1.61 14.14 -4.78
C LYS A 131 2.06 13.73 -3.38
N PHE A 132 1.35 12.84 -2.74
CA PHE A 132 1.70 12.31 -1.43
C PHE A 132 3.04 11.56 -1.47
N TYR A 133 3.26 10.70 -2.45
CA TYR A 133 4.52 9.97 -2.61
C TYR A 133 5.69 10.92 -2.87
N GLU A 134 5.49 11.94 -3.72
CA GLU A 134 6.52 12.94 -4.00
C GLU A 134 6.93 13.72 -2.75
N LYS A 135 5.99 14.04 -1.88
CA LYS A 135 6.28 14.69 -0.59
C LYS A 135 7.14 13.81 0.33
N TYR A 136 7.02 12.50 0.23
CA TYR A 136 7.85 11.57 0.98
C TYR A 136 9.23 11.35 0.36
N GLY A 137 9.54 11.99 -0.76
CA GLY A 137 10.83 11.89 -1.41
C GLY A 137 10.91 10.79 -2.45
N PHE A 138 9.79 10.18 -2.83
CA PHE A 138 9.75 9.27 -3.98
C PHE A 138 9.95 10.05 -5.26
N VAL A 139 10.77 9.52 -6.16
CA VAL A 139 11.10 10.13 -7.46
C VAL A 139 10.51 9.27 -8.56
N ARG A 140 9.83 9.91 -9.51
CA ARG A 140 9.22 9.21 -10.64
C ARG A 140 10.29 8.64 -11.56
N ILE A 141 10.06 7.40 -12.03
CA ILE A 141 10.92 6.73 -13.00
C ILE A 141 10.08 6.24 -14.17
N ASP A 142 10.73 6.12 -15.35
CA ASP A 142 10.04 5.81 -16.61
C ASP A 142 9.86 4.33 -16.87
N ARG A 143 10.65 3.47 -16.19
CA ARG A 143 10.65 2.03 -16.43
C ARG A 143 10.27 1.26 -15.18
N PRO A 144 9.53 0.14 -15.33
CA PRO A 144 9.25 -0.72 -14.20
C PRO A 144 10.53 -1.38 -13.69
N LEU A 145 10.58 -1.62 -12.37
CA LEU A 145 11.55 -2.50 -11.75
C LEU A 145 10.84 -3.80 -11.41
N GLY A 146 11.53 -4.93 -11.59
CA GLY A 146 10.98 -6.23 -11.27
C GLY A 146 9.72 -6.57 -12.05
N ASP A 147 8.91 -7.47 -11.48
CA ASP A 147 7.66 -7.94 -12.10
C ASP A 147 6.55 -7.94 -11.04
N THR A 148 5.61 -7.00 -11.17
CA THR A 148 4.48 -6.85 -10.25
C THR A 148 3.18 -7.43 -10.80
N GLY A 149 3.11 -7.68 -12.11
CA GLY A 149 1.89 -8.13 -12.77
C GLY A 149 0.80 -7.06 -12.94
N HIS A 150 1.04 -5.83 -12.51
CA HIS A 150 0.05 -4.74 -12.58
C HIS A 150 0.31 -3.84 -13.79
N PHE A 151 0.04 -4.34 -15.00
CA PHE A 151 0.38 -3.65 -16.25
C PHE A 151 -0.39 -2.33 -16.48
N GLU A 152 -1.51 -2.10 -15.79
CA GLU A 152 -2.26 -0.84 -15.86
C GLU A 152 -1.71 0.23 -14.91
N CYS A 153 -0.88 -0.17 -13.93
CA CYS A 153 -0.24 0.75 -12.98
C CYS A 153 1.07 1.24 -13.60
N ASP A 154 0.98 2.22 -14.51
CA ASP A 154 2.11 2.68 -15.32
C ASP A 154 2.82 3.93 -14.79
N VAL A 155 2.42 4.45 -13.63
CA VAL A 155 3.13 5.52 -12.92
C VAL A 155 3.97 4.89 -11.81
N ARG A 156 5.28 5.10 -11.86
CA ARG A 156 6.26 4.39 -11.02
C ARG A 156 7.18 5.36 -10.29
N TYR A 157 7.50 5.02 -9.05
CA TYR A 157 8.33 5.82 -8.17
C TYR A 157 9.36 4.96 -7.45
N ILE A 158 10.50 5.55 -7.12
CA ILE A 158 11.58 4.94 -6.32
C ILE A 158 12.03 5.90 -5.23
N LYS A 159 12.44 5.36 -4.08
CA LYS A 159 12.97 6.13 -2.97
C LYS A 159 14.17 5.40 -2.36
N GLU A 160 15.24 6.14 -2.09
CA GLU A 160 16.34 5.65 -1.25
C GLU A 160 15.88 5.59 0.22
N LEU A 161 16.22 4.52 0.88
CA LEU A 161 15.84 4.31 2.28
C LEU A 161 16.96 4.69 3.26
#